data_4e72adc9bb4dc3cabf3fb333dfb440e6
#
_entry.id   4e72adc9bb4dc3cabf3fb333dfb440e6
#
_cell.length_a   1.000
_cell.length_b   1.000
_cell.length_c   1.000
_cell.angle_alpha   90.00
_cell.angle_beta   90.00
_cell.angle_gamma   90.00
#
_symmetry.space_group_name_H-M   'P 1'
#
loop_
_entity.id
_entity.type
_entity.pdbx_description
1 polymer ?
#
loop_
_entity_poly.entity_id
_entity_poly.type
_entity_poly.pdbx_seq_one_letter_code
_entity_poly.pdbx_strand_id
1 'polypeptide(L)'
;MSLLLKIWLFLLAGAAVGVVLSRDSGYALLSFGNYTVELSLALLLLIVGTLFVTLYLGIRLIARTLHLPRDMRDWQQKRGSQMAQQAMTRGLLEMSEGNWHSAERRLVRFADRSETPLLNYLAAARAAQLQGAHERRDSYIRLAHETMPSADVAVSLTQAELQLADQQLEQALATLKHLRSVAPRHTYVLRLLRRLYEQLGDWEHLRELLPELRRRKVEGEIDLNRLEVRTHRALLEQAFLSSNARQLGLAWADVPRNLREDPQLLGDYAGYLQEGGEDNKAEQLLSTALAKRWDAGLGEIYGLLETDEPG
;
A
#
# COMPACT_ATOMS: atom_id res chain seq x y z
N MET A 1 44.85 9.29 19.37
CA MET A 1 46.32 9.48 19.54
C MET A 1 46.94 9.34 18.16
N SER A 2 47.59 10.41 17.66
CA SER A 2 48.17 10.45 16.32
C SER A 2 49.27 9.40 16.13
N LEU A 3 49.33 8.79 14.93
CA LEU A 3 50.35 7.79 14.57
C LEU A 3 51.76 8.28 14.88
N LEU A 4 52.00 9.58 14.71
CA LEU A 4 53.23 10.26 15.05
C LEU A 4 53.61 10.14 16.52
N LEU A 5 52.65 10.27 17.43
CA LEU A 5 52.92 10.15 18.89
C LEU A 5 53.37 8.72 19.28
N LYS A 6 52.81 7.71 18.63
CA LYS A 6 53.20 6.31 18.86
C LYS A 6 54.57 6.00 18.30
N ILE A 7 54.94 6.56 17.15
CA ILE A 7 56.27 6.43 16.56
C ILE A 7 57.32 7.15 17.44
N TRP A 8 56.99 8.34 17.94
CA TRP A 8 57.88 9.09 18.85
C TRP A 8 58.11 8.36 20.17
N LEU A 9 57.05 7.80 20.74
CA LEU A 9 57.15 7.00 21.99
C LEU A 9 58.00 5.75 21.80
N PHE A 10 57.89 5.11 20.63
CA PHE A 10 58.68 3.92 20.30
C PHE A 10 60.14 4.24 20.06
N LEU A 11 60.46 5.35 19.41
CA LEU A 11 61.81 5.84 19.24
C LEU A 11 62.46 6.24 20.57
N LEU A 12 61.70 6.87 21.47
CA LEU A 12 62.16 7.26 22.80
C LEU A 12 62.45 6.05 23.68
N ALA A 13 61.55 5.03 23.63
CA ALA A 13 61.78 3.76 24.34
C ALA A 13 62.99 3.00 23.80
N GLY A 14 63.18 2.97 22.47
CA GLY A 14 64.36 2.36 21.84
C GLY A 14 65.69 3.07 22.21
N ALA A 15 65.69 4.40 22.25
CA ALA A 15 66.84 5.19 22.69
C ALA A 15 67.14 4.96 24.17
N ALA A 16 66.15 4.89 25.05
CA ALA A 16 66.34 4.64 26.47
C ALA A 16 66.93 3.21 26.74
N VAL A 17 66.45 2.23 25.99
CA VAL A 17 67.00 0.85 26.05
C VAL A 17 68.42 0.82 25.53
N GLY A 18 68.74 1.55 24.44
CA GLY A 18 70.12 1.67 23.91
C GLY A 18 71.12 2.27 24.91
N VAL A 19 70.70 3.31 25.64
CA VAL A 19 71.49 3.96 26.67
C VAL A 19 71.72 3.05 27.88
N VAL A 20 70.78 2.27 28.31
CA VAL A 20 70.90 1.29 29.42
C VAL A 20 71.80 0.16 29.00
N LEU A 21 71.70 -0.36 27.78
CA LEU A 21 72.53 -1.45 27.25
C LEU A 21 74.01 -1.06 26.98
N SER A 22 74.32 0.25 26.79
CA SER A 22 75.67 0.72 26.58
C SER A 22 76.55 0.70 27.87
N ARG A 23 75.94 0.51 29.04
CA ARG A 23 76.65 0.50 30.31
C ARG A 23 77.10 -0.89 30.81
N ASP A 24 76.50 -1.99 30.27
CA ASP A 24 76.85 -3.36 30.59
C ASP A 24 77.01 -4.17 29.28
N SER A 25 78.22 -4.71 29.07
CA SER A 25 78.56 -5.52 27.87
C SER A 25 78.08 -6.98 28.08
N GLY A 26 76.75 -7.17 28.28
CA GLY A 26 76.16 -8.50 28.30
C GLY A 26 76.20 -9.12 26.88
N TYR A 27 76.67 -10.36 26.76
CA TYR A 27 76.61 -11.14 25.52
C TYR A 27 75.69 -12.35 25.70
N ALA A 28 74.96 -12.68 24.63
CA ALA A 28 74.12 -13.86 24.57
C ALA A 28 74.84 -14.92 23.72
N LEU A 29 74.99 -16.09 24.30
CA LEU A 29 75.62 -17.27 23.68
C LEU A 29 74.51 -18.18 23.16
N LEU A 30 74.29 -18.25 21.83
CA LEU A 30 73.38 -19.16 21.19
C LEU A 30 74.17 -20.35 20.67
N SER A 31 74.01 -21.51 21.30
CA SER A 31 74.65 -22.75 20.92
C SER A 31 73.63 -23.65 20.23
N PHE A 32 73.87 -23.98 18.98
CA PHE A 32 73.06 -24.90 18.17
C PHE A 32 73.94 -26.01 17.58
N GLY A 33 73.95 -27.19 18.21
CA GLY A 33 74.81 -28.31 17.85
C GLY A 33 76.29 -27.98 17.91
N ASN A 34 77.02 -27.98 16.81
CA ASN A 34 78.45 -27.71 16.73
C ASN A 34 78.80 -26.22 16.47
N TYR A 35 77.84 -25.34 16.43
CA TYR A 35 78.07 -23.92 16.16
C TYR A 35 77.71 -23.11 17.41
N THR A 36 78.62 -22.24 17.84
CA THR A 36 78.34 -21.22 18.87
C THR A 36 78.41 -19.85 18.23
N VAL A 37 77.32 -19.10 18.35
CA VAL A 37 77.19 -17.70 17.82
C VAL A 37 77.19 -16.80 19.09
N GLU A 38 78.16 -15.94 19.19
CA GLU A 38 78.25 -14.89 20.22
C GLU A 38 77.67 -13.59 19.66
N LEU A 39 76.57 -13.13 20.26
CA LEU A 39 75.89 -11.88 19.86
C LEU A 39 75.85 -10.95 21.10
N SER A 40 76.04 -9.66 20.93
CA SER A 40 75.77 -8.70 21.94
C SER A 40 74.28 -8.74 22.33
N LEU A 41 73.94 -8.66 23.60
CA LEU A 41 72.55 -8.66 24.08
C LEU A 41 71.73 -7.55 23.42
N ALA A 42 72.36 -6.38 23.15
CA ALA A 42 71.78 -5.26 22.44
C ALA A 42 71.37 -5.65 21.02
N LEU A 43 72.18 -6.40 20.26
CA LEU A 43 71.88 -6.81 18.89
C LEU A 43 70.78 -7.85 18.87
N LEU A 44 70.74 -8.78 19.81
CA LEU A 44 69.67 -9.75 19.95
C LEU A 44 68.31 -9.09 20.19
N LEU A 45 68.27 -8.13 21.15
CA LEU A 45 67.01 -7.37 21.41
C LEU A 45 66.58 -6.55 20.24
N LEU A 46 67.49 -5.97 19.46
CA LEU A 46 67.17 -5.23 18.24
C LEU A 46 66.57 -6.14 17.17
N ILE A 47 67.14 -7.33 16.97
CA ILE A 47 66.62 -8.32 16.02
C ILE A 47 65.23 -8.78 16.42
N VAL A 48 65.02 -9.16 17.68
CA VAL A 48 63.72 -9.60 18.21
C VAL A 48 62.67 -8.48 18.15
N GLY A 49 63.08 -7.25 18.53
CA GLY A 49 62.20 -6.09 18.44
C GLY A 49 61.76 -5.77 16.98
N THR A 50 62.73 -5.81 16.05
CA THR A 50 62.43 -5.58 14.62
C THR A 50 61.53 -6.68 14.05
N LEU A 51 61.78 -7.93 14.42
CA LEU A 51 60.96 -9.08 14.00
C LEU A 51 59.53 -8.91 14.53
N PHE A 52 59.38 -8.55 15.83
CA PHE A 52 58.07 -8.33 16.43
C PHE A 52 57.29 -7.20 15.74
N VAL A 53 57.96 -6.06 15.50
CA VAL A 53 57.33 -4.92 14.80
C VAL A 53 56.91 -5.28 13.40
N THR A 54 57.77 -6.00 12.65
CA THR A 54 57.48 -6.42 11.27
C THR A 54 56.31 -7.39 11.25
N LEU A 55 56.28 -8.35 12.16
CA LEU A 55 55.14 -9.31 12.29
C LEU A 55 53.86 -8.60 12.69
N TYR A 56 53.92 -7.67 13.64
CA TYR A 56 52.74 -6.87 14.05
C TYR A 56 52.21 -6.02 12.90
N LEU A 57 53.08 -5.33 12.16
CA LEU A 57 52.68 -4.54 10.98
C LEU A 57 52.08 -5.43 9.87
N GLY A 58 52.69 -6.60 9.64
CA GLY A 58 52.21 -7.60 8.68
C GLY A 58 50.78 -8.07 9.02
N ILE A 59 50.58 -8.52 10.26
CA ILE A 59 49.24 -8.96 10.74
C ILE A 59 48.22 -7.81 10.61
N ARG A 60 48.61 -6.60 11.03
CA ARG A 60 47.75 -5.42 10.95
C ARG A 60 47.39 -5.04 9.51
N LEU A 61 48.34 -5.15 8.59
CA LEU A 61 48.12 -4.88 7.17
C LEU A 61 47.15 -5.90 6.56
N ILE A 62 47.38 -7.20 6.86
CA ILE A 62 46.49 -8.30 6.41
C ILE A 62 45.09 -8.14 7.01
N ALA A 63 44.97 -7.84 8.31
CA ALA A 63 43.66 -7.59 8.92
C ALA A 63 42.91 -6.39 8.26
N ARG A 64 43.65 -5.32 7.93
CA ARG A 64 43.07 -4.13 7.28
C ARG A 64 42.63 -4.41 5.85
N THR A 65 43.36 -5.21 5.09
CA THR A 65 43.01 -5.59 3.71
C THR A 65 41.83 -6.57 3.68
N LEU A 66 41.68 -7.42 4.71
CA LEU A 66 40.53 -8.35 4.81
C LEU A 66 39.21 -7.64 5.21
N HIS A 67 39.26 -6.49 5.87
CA HIS A 67 38.07 -5.72 6.25
C HIS A 67 37.62 -4.71 5.18
N LEU A 68 38.53 -4.27 4.29
CA LEU A 68 38.25 -3.32 3.18
C LEU A 68 37.05 -3.71 2.30
N PRO A 69 36.84 -4.98 1.88
CA PRO A 69 35.71 -5.34 1.02
C PRO A 69 34.34 -5.25 1.72
N ARG A 70 34.29 -5.38 3.05
CA ARG A 70 33.04 -5.26 3.81
C ARG A 70 32.63 -3.78 3.94
N ASP A 71 33.54 -2.92 4.32
CA ASP A 71 33.30 -1.49 4.48
C ASP A 71 32.92 -0.83 3.14
N MET A 72 33.50 -1.29 2.02
CA MET A 72 33.13 -0.82 0.66
C MET A 72 31.73 -1.28 0.25
N ARG A 73 31.33 -2.51 0.58
CA ARG A 73 29.97 -3.00 0.30
C ARG A 73 28.95 -2.23 1.10
N ASP A 74 29.17 -2.02 2.39
CA ASP A 74 28.29 -1.26 3.26
C ASP A 74 28.18 0.20 2.82
N TRP A 75 29.29 0.81 2.39
CA TRP A 75 29.31 2.16 1.86
C TRP A 75 28.56 2.27 0.52
N GLN A 76 28.75 1.30 -0.40
CA GLN A 76 28.03 1.25 -1.67
C GLN A 76 26.54 1.03 -1.45
N GLN A 77 26.16 0.17 -0.52
CA GLN A 77 24.77 -0.09 -0.17
C GLN A 77 24.09 1.14 0.43
N LYS A 78 24.75 1.80 1.41
CA LYS A 78 24.24 3.06 1.99
C LYS A 78 24.10 4.17 0.96
N ARG A 79 25.08 4.31 0.07
CA ARG A 79 25.01 5.30 -1.01
C ARG A 79 23.92 4.96 -2.03
N GLY A 80 23.71 3.67 -2.33
CA GLY A 80 22.63 3.18 -3.19
C GLY A 80 21.25 3.50 -2.61
N SER A 81 21.05 3.21 -1.33
CA SER A 81 19.80 3.50 -0.60
C SER A 81 19.52 5.02 -0.55
N GLN A 82 20.50 5.84 -0.26
CA GLN A 82 20.34 7.31 -0.28
C GLN A 82 19.96 7.84 -1.67
N MET A 83 20.57 7.32 -2.73
CA MET A 83 20.19 7.70 -4.11
C MET A 83 18.76 7.26 -4.45
N ALA A 84 18.37 6.06 -4.01
CA ALA A 84 17.01 5.55 -4.20
C ALA A 84 15.98 6.41 -3.47
N GLN A 85 16.25 6.80 -2.23
CA GLN A 85 15.38 7.69 -1.46
C GLN A 85 15.25 9.08 -2.09
N GLN A 86 16.34 9.66 -2.55
CA GLN A 86 16.32 10.94 -3.27
C GLN A 86 15.56 10.83 -4.60
N ALA A 87 15.74 9.72 -5.33
CA ALA A 87 15.05 9.47 -6.59
C ALA A 87 13.54 9.31 -6.36
N MET A 88 13.13 8.59 -5.28
CA MET A 88 11.73 8.47 -4.89
C MET A 88 11.12 9.82 -4.57
N THR A 89 11.76 10.63 -3.72
CA THR A 89 11.26 11.96 -3.35
C THR A 89 11.10 12.86 -4.58
N ARG A 90 12.12 12.91 -5.45
CA ARG A 90 12.05 13.69 -6.68
C ARG A 90 11.01 13.16 -7.66
N GLY A 91 10.87 11.83 -7.78
CA GLY A 91 9.85 11.21 -8.61
C GLY A 91 8.43 11.56 -8.15
N LEU A 92 8.17 11.57 -6.84
CA LEU A 92 6.89 11.99 -6.28
C LEU A 92 6.61 13.49 -6.51
N LEU A 93 7.63 14.35 -6.40
CA LEU A 93 7.50 15.77 -6.74
C LEU A 93 7.16 15.97 -8.22
N GLU A 94 7.87 15.31 -9.13
CA GLU A 94 7.59 15.36 -10.57
C GLU A 94 6.20 14.83 -10.92
N MET A 95 5.71 13.81 -10.18
CA MET A 95 4.32 13.35 -10.29
C MET A 95 3.31 14.44 -9.94
N SER A 96 3.55 15.17 -8.85
CA SER A 96 2.68 16.28 -8.42
C SER A 96 2.71 17.47 -9.36
N GLU A 97 3.82 17.66 -10.08
CA GLU A 97 4.00 18.69 -11.10
C GLU A 97 3.42 18.30 -12.49
N GLY A 98 2.90 17.06 -12.62
CA GLY A 98 2.38 16.54 -13.90
C GLY A 98 3.45 15.98 -14.84
N ASN A 99 4.70 15.90 -14.40
CA ASN A 99 5.82 15.38 -15.20
C ASN A 99 5.91 13.84 -15.12
N TRP A 100 4.82 13.16 -15.45
CA TRP A 100 4.62 11.71 -15.18
C TRP A 100 5.68 10.82 -15.82
N HIS A 101 6.15 11.15 -17.02
CA HIS A 101 7.18 10.36 -17.72
C HIS A 101 8.55 10.43 -17.00
N SER A 102 8.93 11.61 -16.51
CA SER A 102 10.15 11.79 -15.74
C SER A 102 10.05 11.12 -14.37
N ALA A 103 8.90 11.27 -13.71
CA ALA A 103 8.57 10.63 -12.43
C ALA A 103 8.70 9.11 -12.52
N GLU A 104 8.06 8.48 -13.50
CA GLU A 104 8.12 7.04 -13.74
C GLU A 104 9.57 6.55 -13.86
N ARG A 105 10.35 7.17 -14.73
CA ARG A 105 11.77 6.78 -14.92
C ARG A 105 12.61 6.89 -13.65
N ARG A 106 12.38 7.93 -12.84
CA ARG A 106 13.10 8.11 -11.57
C ARG A 106 12.71 7.10 -10.53
N LEU A 107 11.40 6.81 -10.40
CA LEU A 107 10.86 5.86 -9.45
C LEU A 107 11.39 4.45 -9.70
N VAL A 108 11.51 4.05 -10.97
CA VAL A 108 11.96 2.70 -11.33
C VAL A 108 13.49 2.55 -11.31
N ARG A 109 14.23 3.60 -11.68
CA ARG A 109 15.69 3.53 -11.88
C ARG A 109 16.47 2.96 -10.71
N PHE A 110 16.01 3.20 -9.49
CA PHE A 110 16.69 2.76 -8.27
C PHE A 110 15.79 1.93 -7.36
N ALA A 111 14.67 1.44 -7.88
CA ALA A 111 13.70 0.65 -7.11
C ALA A 111 14.36 -0.55 -6.43
N ASP A 112 15.20 -1.31 -7.14
CA ASP A 112 15.89 -2.49 -6.61
C ASP A 112 16.88 -2.18 -5.47
N ARG A 113 17.32 -0.94 -5.35
CA ARG A 113 18.24 -0.48 -4.29
C ARG A 113 17.53 0.32 -3.20
N SER A 114 16.21 0.51 -3.34
CA SER A 114 15.39 1.20 -2.36
C SER A 114 15.17 0.32 -1.13
N GLU A 115 15.02 0.94 0.02
CA GLU A 115 14.53 0.25 1.23
C GLU A 115 13.03 -0.07 1.11
N THR A 116 12.34 0.59 0.20
CA THR A 116 10.90 0.45 -0.05
C THR A 116 10.59 0.24 -1.53
N PRO A 117 11.06 -0.85 -2.17
CA PRO A 117 10.87 -1.08 -3.61
C PRO A 117 9.39 -1.15 -3.99
N LEU A 118 8.57 -1.74 -3.11
CA LEU A 118 7.12 -1.80 -3.26
C LEU A 118 6.51 -0.43 -3.55
N LEU A 119 6.84 0.58 -2.74
CA LEU A 119 6.29 1.93 -2.91
C LEU A 119 6.77 2.59 -4.21
N ASN A 120 8.00 2.31 -4.63
CA ASN A 120 8.54 2.76 -5.90
C ASN A 120 7.72 2.22 -7.07
N TYR A 121 7.43 0.90 -7.08
CA TYR A 121 6.65 0.27 -8.14
C TYR A 121 5.18 0.72 -8.14
N LEU A 122 4.54 0.86 -6.97
CA LEU A 122 3.17 1.38 -6.89
C LEU A 122 3.07 2.82 -7.39
N ALA A 123 4.03 3.67 -7.04
CA ALA A 123 4.07 5.04 -7.55
C ALA A 123 4.36 5.08 -9.07
N ALA A 124 5.26 4.22 -9.57
CA ALA A 124 5.51 4.09 -11.00
C ALA A 124 4.28 3.59 -11.78
N ALA A 125 3.52 2.65 -11.21
CA ALA A 125 2.26 2.19 -11.80
C ALA A 125 1.25 3.33 -11.93
N ARG A 126 1.12 4.20 -10.91
CA ARG A 126 0.28 5.40 -10.98
C ARG A 126 0.77 6.38 -12.05
N ALA A 127 2.09 6.61 -12.13
CA ALA A 127 2.67 7.47 -13.15
C ALA A 127 2.45 6.93 -14.58
N ALA A 128 2.55 5.61 -14.77
CA ALA A 128 2.26 4.94 -16.04
C ALA A 128 0.77 5.05 -16.40
N GLN A 129 -0.15 4.90 -15.43
CA GLN A 129 -1.59 5.08 -15.61
C GLN A 129 -1.92 6.49 -16.13
N LEU A 130 -1.35 7.52 -15.50
CA LEU A 130 -1.57 8.92 -15.89
C LEU A 130 -1.05 9.24 -17.30
N GLN A 131 -0.19 8.39 -17.87
CA GLN A 131 0.30 8.46 -19.25
C GLN A 131 -0.53 7.59 -20.22
N GLY A 132 -1.55 6.84 -19.76
CA GLY A 132 -2.27 5.85 -20.55
C GLY A 132 -1.43 4.62 -20.92
N ALA A 133 -0.33 4.37 -20.19
CA ALA A 133 0.60 3.28 -20.47
C ALA A 133 0.23 2.01 -19.69
N HIS A 134 -0.89 1.37 -20.07
CA HIS A 134 -1.51 0.26 -19.33
C HIS A 134 -0.58 -0.95 -19.17
N GLU A 135 0.16 -1.34 -20.20
CA GLU A 135 1.10 -2.46 -20.14
C GLU A 135 2.22 -2.22 -19.10
N ARG A 136 2.77 -0.99 -19.06
CA ARG A 136 3.80 -0.64 -18.08
C ARG A 136 3.22 -0.61 -16.67
N ARG A 137 2.01 -0.03 -16.50
CA ARG A 137 1.26 -0.07 -15.23
C ARG A 137 1.16 -1.50 -14.70
N ASP A 138 0.68 -2.43 -15.52
CA ASP A 138 0.44 -3.83 -15.12
C ASP A 138 1.76 -4.55 -14.82
N SER A 139 2.82 -4.23 -15.55
CA SER A 139 4.17 -4.71 -15.25
C SER A 139 4.66 -4.25 -13.87
N TYR A 140 4.44 -2.98 -13.52
CA TYR A 140 4.85 -2.46 -12.21
C TYR A 140 4.00 -3.03 -11.05
N ILE A 141 2.70 -3.26 -11.26
CA ILE A 141 1.86 -3.95 -10.28
C ILE A 141 2.38 -5.37 -10.03
N ARG A 142 2.75 -6.11 -11.08
CA ARG A 142 3.34 -7.45 -10.94
C ARG A 142 4.67 -7.42 -10.18
N LEU A 143 5.58 -6.49 -10.50
CA LEU A 143 6.83 -6.30 -9.78
C LEU A 143 6.60 -5.95 -8.30
N ALA A 144 5.57 -5.16 -8.00
CA ALA A 144 5.18 -4.85 -6.63
C ALA A 144 4.75 -6.11 -5.84
N HIS A 145 3.96 -6.99 -6.44
CA HIS A 145 3.57 -8.28 -5.85
C HIS A 145 4.78 -9.19 -5.61
N GLU A 146 5.68 -9.31 -6.59
CA GLU A 146 6.89 -10.12 -6.49
C GLU A 146 7.84 -9.63 -5.40
N THR A 147 7.93 -8.31 -5.23
CA THR A 147 8.82 -7.69 -4.23
C THR A 147 8.38 -7.94 -2.80
N MET A 148 7.09 -7.90 -2.52
CA MET A 148 6.54 -8.08 -1.18
C MET A 148 5.18 -8.80 -1.22
N PRO A 149 5.17 -10.14 -1.31
CA PRO A 149 3.92 -10.91 -1.34
C PRO A 149 3.02 -10.71 -0.11
N SER A 150 3.61 -10.36 1.03
CA SER A 150 2.85 -10.05 2.27
C SER A 150 2.04 -8.75 2.19
N ALA A 151 2.32 -7.89 1.23
CA ALA A 151 1.59 -6.63 1.01
C ALA A 151 0.47 -6.74 -0.04
N ASP A 152 -0.03 -7.95 -0.28
CA ASP A 152 -1.05 -8.24 -1.29
C ASP A 152 -2.25 -7.28 -1.22
N VAL A 153 -2.76 -6.99 -0.03
CA VAL A 153 -3.89 -6.06 0.15
C VAL A 153 -3.57 -4.65 -0.38
N ALA A 154 -2.36 -4.14 -0.13
CA ALA A 154 -1.98 -2.79 -0.57
C ALA A 154 -1.78 -2.73 -2.09
N VAL A 155 -1.18 -3.78 -2.68
CA VAL A 155 -0.95 -3.86 -4.12
C VAL A 155 -2.27 -4.02 -4.87
N SER A 156 -3.10 -4.98 -4.45
CA SER A 156 -4.41 -5.24 -5.07
C SER A 156 -5.37 -4.04 -4.90
N LEU A 157 -5.28 -3.30 -3.79
CA LEU A 157 -6.05 -2.07 -3.60
C LEU A 157 -5.62 -0.99 -4.60
N THR A 158 -4.32 -0.77 -4.76
CA THR A 158 -3.81 0.16 -5.77
C THR A 158 -4.21 -0.28 -7.18
N GLN A 159 -4.13 -1.57 -7.48
CA GLN A 159 -4.58 -2.13 -8.76
C GLN A 159 -6.06 -1.83 -9.02
N ALA A 160 -6.93 -2.08 -8.05
CA ALA A 160 -8.37 -1.79 -8.16
C ALA A 160 -8.63 -0.29 -8.39
N GLU A 161 -7.93 0.60 -7.67
CA GLU A 161 -8.02 2.06 -7.89
C GLU A 161 -7.63 2.46 -9.33
N LEU A 162 -6.55 1.89 -9.85
CA LEU A 162 -6.08 2.17 -11.21
C LEU A 162 -7.05 1.63 -12.26
N GLN A 163 -7.61 0.44 -12.05
CA GLN A 163 -8.63 -0.16 -12.91
C GLN A 163 -9.92 0.68 -12.92
N LEU A 164 -10.37 1.18 -11.76
CA LEU A 164 -11.53 2.08 -11.68
C LEU A 164 -11.27 3.41 -12.39
N ALA A 165 -10.08 3.99 -12.23
CA ALA A 165 -9.71 5.22 -12.93
C ALA A 165 -9.66 5.05 -14.46
N ASP A 166 -9.41 3.83 -14.92
CA ASP A 166 -9.34 3.45 -16.33
C ASP A 166 -10.68 2.91 -16.90
N GLN A 167 -11.76 2.98 -16.12
CA GLN A 167 -13.08 2.44 -16.49
C GLN A 167 -13.09 0.92 -16.77
N GLN A 168 -12.10 0.19 -16.26
CA GLN A 168 -12.01 -1.27 -16.37
C GLN A 168 -12.86 -1.92 -15.26
N LEU A 169 -14.19 -1.73 -15.35
CA LEU A 169 -15.11 -2.00 -14.24
C LEU A 169 -15.19 -3.47 -13.86
N GLU A 170 -15.20 -4.39 -14.84
CA GLU A 170 -15.23 -5.83 -14.58
C GLU A 170 -13.95 -6.34 -13.89
N GLN A 171 -12.80 -5.81 -14.35
CA GLN A 171 -11.51 -6.17 -13.74
C GLN A 171 -11.42 -5.62 -12.32
N ALA A 172 -11.85 -4.37 -12.11
CA ALA A 172 -11.93 -3.76 -10.79
C ALA A 172 -12.85 -4.55 -9.85
N LEU A 173 -13.99 -5.04 -10.37
CA LEU A 173 -14.92 -5.86 -9.59
C LEU A 173 -14.28 -7.18 -9.17
N ALA A 174 -13.59 -7.85 -10.07
CA ALA A 174 -12.88 -9.10 -9.75
C ALA A 174 -11.81 -8.87 -8.67
N THR A 175 -11.00 -7.82 -8.81
CA THR A 175 -9.95 -7.43 -7.84
C THR A 175 -10.55 -7.07 -6.48
N LEU A 176 -11.64 -6.30 -6.45
CA LEU A 176 -12.30 -5.90 -5.20
C LEU A 176 -13.03 -7.06 -4.51
N LYS A 177 -13.63 -8.00 -5.27
CA LYS A 177 -14.20 -9.25 -4.72
C LYS A 177 -13.12 -10.12 -4.10
N HIS A 178 -11.96 -10.24 -4.74
CA HIS A 178 -10.80 -10.92 -4.15
C HIS A 178 -10.36 -10.22 -2.86
N LEU A 179 -10.18 -8.90 -2.88
CA LEU A 179 -9.81 -8.12 -1.68
C LEU A 179 -10.83 -8.30 -0.54
N ARG A 180 -12.13 -8.34 -0.84
CA ARG A 180 -13.16 -8.60 0.16
C ARG A 180 -13.01 -9.97 0.79
N SER A 181 -12.58 -10.99 0.04
CA SER A 181 -12.35 -12.34 0.58
C SER A 181 -11.13 -12.40 1.50
N VAL A 182 -10.05 -11.69 1.18
CA VAL A 182 -8.80 -11.66 1.96
C VAL A 182 -8.90 -10.71 3.15
N ALA A 183 -9.53 -9.55 2.96
CA ALA A 183 -9.66 -8.49 3.97
C ALA A 183 -11.13 -8.03 4.14
N PRO A 184 -12.03 -8.88 4.65
CA PRO A 184 -13.48 -8.62 4.67
C PRO A 184 -13.89 -7.42 5.53
N ARG A 185 -13.00 -6.97 6.42
CA ARG A 185 -13.28 -5.83 7.32
C ARG A 185 -12.71 -4.51 6.84
N HIS A 186 -12.10 -4.47 5.67
CA HIS A 186 -11.41 -3.28 5.16
C HIS A 186 -12.43 -2.26 4.62
N THR A 187 -12.67 -1.20 5.38
CA THR A 187 -13.72 -0.20 5.09
C THR A 187 -13.56 0.50 3.75
N TYR A 188 -12.32 0.73 3.30
CA TYR A 188 -12.07 1.35 2.01
C TYR A 188 -12.40 0.43 0.83
N VAL A 189 -12.18 -0.88 0.95
CA VAL A 189 -12.63 -1.87 -0.05
C VAL A 189 -14.14 -1.86 -0.18
N LEU A 190 -14.88 -1.82 0.95
CA LEU A 190 -16.34 -1.73 0.94
C LEU A 190 -16.82 -0.44 0.27
N ARG A 191 -16.14 0.68 0.49
CA ARG A 191 -16.46 1.97 -0.17
C ARG A 191 -16.24 1.90 -1.67
N LEU A 192 -15.17 1.27 -2.14
CA LEU A 192 -14.91 1.10 -3.57
C LEU A 192 -15.93 0.16 -4.21
N LEU A 193 -16.28 -0.95 -3.56
CA LEU A 193 -17.34 -1.87 -4.02
C LEU A 193 -18.69 -1.15 -4.14
N ARG A 194 -19.08 -0.35 -3.14
CA ARG A 194 -20.29 0.44 -3.21
C ARG A 194 -20.32 1.33 -4.46
N ARG A 195 -19.25 2.12 -4.68
CA ARG A 195 -19.16 3.00 -5.85
C ARG A 195 -19.23 2.22 -7.17
N LEU A 196 -18.56 1.09 -7.21
CA LEU A 196 -18.53 0.25 -8.39
C LEU A 196 -19.91 -0.37 -8.69
N TYR A 197 -20.61 -0.87 -7.69
CA TYR A 197 -21.98 -1.39 -7.87
C TYR A 197 -22.95 -0.30 -8.32
N GLU A 198 -22.87 0.92 -7.77
CA GLU A 198 -23.66 2.06 -8.24
C GLU A 198 -23.35 2.39 -9.71
N GLN A 199 -22.08 2.37 -10.10
CA GLN A 199 -21.65 2.69 -11.48
C GLN A 199 -22.07 1.61 -12.49
N LEU A 200 -22.08 0.35 -12.07
CA LEU A 200 -22.53 -0.79 -12.85
C LEU A 200 -24.06 -0.92 -12.88
N GLY A 201 -24.80 -0.22 -12.02
CA GLY A 201 -26.23 -0.44 -11.84
C GLY A 201 -26.56 -1.80 -11.21
N ASP A 202 -25.60 -2.39 -10.50
CA ASP A 202 -25.74 -3.69 -9.82
C ASP A 202 -26.37 -3.49 -8.45
N TRP A 203 -27.66 -3.13 -8.46
CA TRP A 203 -28.40 -2.75 -7.26
C TRP A 203 -28.65 -3.92 -6.32
N GLU A 204 -28.70 -5.16 -6.84
CA GLU A 204 -28.84 -6.36 -6.02
C GLU A 204 -27.63 -6.58 -5.11
N HIS A 205 -26.42 -6.59 -5.68
CA HIS A 205 -25.23 -6.73 -4.86
C HIS A 205 -25.00 -5.51 -3.96
N LEU A 206 -25.45 -4.31 -4.39
CA LEU A 206 -25.39 -3.14 -3.54
C LEU A 206 -26.33 -3.29 -2.33
N ARG A 207 -27.56 -3.80 -2.51
CA ARG A 207 -28.51 -4.10 -1.44
C ARG A 207 -27.90 -5.07 -0.42
N GLU A 208 -27.25 -6.13 -0.90
CA GLU A 208 -26.56 -7.08 -0.03
C GLU A 208 -25.40 -6.47 0.77
N LEU A 209 -24.78 -5.42 0.22
CA LEU A 209 -23.65 -4.72 0.84
C LEU A 209 -24.08 -3.72 1.93
N LEU A 210 -25.29 -3.13 1.83
CA LEU A 210 -25.80 -2.09 2.73
C LEU A 210 -25.70 -2.41 4.22
N PRO A 211 -26.09 -3.62 4.71
CA PRO A 211 -25.96 -3.95 6.13
C PRO A 211 -24.53 -3.93 6.63
N GLU A 212 -23.57 -4.30 5.77
CA GLU A 212 -22.16 -4.29 6.13
C GLU A 212 -21.61 -2.85 6.16
N LEU A 213 -21.99 -2.01 5.20
CA LEU A 213 -21.65 -0.58 5.19
C LEU A 213 -22.14 0.11 6.46
N ARG A 214 -23.37 -0.17 6.89
CA ARG A 214 -23.97 0.35 8.13
C ARG A 214 -23.22 -0.14 9.37
N ARG A 215 -23.00 -1.43 9.50
CA ARG A 215 -22.28 -2.04 10.63
C ARG A 215 -20.85 -1.51 10.77
N ARG A 216 -20.17 -1.23 9.65
CA ARG A 216 -18.79 -0.73 9.63
C ARG A 216 -18.69 0.79 9.67
N LYS A 217 -19.80 1.50 9.63
CA LYS A 217 -19.84 2.97 9.59
C LYS A 217 -18.95 3.54 8.47
N VAL A 218 -19.06 2.93 7.29
CA VAL A 218 -18.25 3.31 6.12
C VAL A 218 -18.59 4.71 5.65
N GLU A 219 -19.85 5.13 5.86
CA GLU A 219 -20.41 6.43 5.51
C GLU A 219 -21.29 6.98 6.65
N GLY A 220 -21.65 8.26 6.54
CA GLY A 220 -22.58 8.88 7.47
C GLY A 220 -23.99 8.25 7.36
N GLU A 221 -24.72 8.25 8.46
CA GLU A 221 -26.07 7.66 8.53
C GLU A 221 -27.03 8.27 7.50
N ILE A 222 -26.96 9.59 7.31
CA ILE A 222 -27.80 10.31 6.33
C ILE A 222 -27.52 9.87 4.91
N ASP A 223 -26.23 9.74 4.55
CA ASP A 223 -25.81 9.36 3.21
C ASP A 223 -26.16 7.89 2.93
N LEU A 224 -26.01 7.05 3.96
CA LEU A 224 -26.37 5.63 3.86
C LEU A 224 -27.87 5.44 3.70
N ASN A 225 -28.71 6.21 4.40
CA ASN A 225 -30.17 6.15 4.24
C ASN A 225 -30.58 6.62 2.83
N ARG A 226 -29.97 7.67 2.29
CA ARG A 226 -30.21 8.11 0.90
C ARG A 226 -29.80 7.03 -0.11
N LEU A 227 -28.66 6.38 0.15
CA LEU A 227 -28.18 5.29 -0.70
C LEU A 227 -29.18 4.11 -0.68
N GLU A 228 -29.69 3.74 0.51
CA GLU A 228 -30.62 2.66 0.69
C GLU A 228 -31.94 2.95 -0.05
N VAL A 229 -32.51 4.16 0.09
CA VAL A 229 -33.67 4.60 -0.67
C VAL A 229 -33.42 4.51 -2.17
N ARG A 230 -32.31 5.05 -2.66
CA ARG A 230 -31.95 4.99 -4.09
C ARG A 230 -31.81 3.56 -4.60
N THR A 231 -31.19 2.68 -3.80
CA THR A 231 -31.03 1.27 -4.16
C THR A 231 -32.38 0.58 -4.33
N HIS A 232 -33.32 0.77 -3.39
CA HIS A 232 -34.63 0.17 -3.48
C HIS A 232 -35.49 0.78 -4.58
N ARG A 233 -35.38 2.09 -4.86
CA ARG A 233 -36.03 2.71 -6.02
C ARG A 233 -35.59 2.07 -7.34
N ALA A 234 -34.28 1.92 -7.53
CA ALA A 234 -33.73 1.32 -8.74
C ALA A 234 -34.15 -0.18 -8.89
N LEU A 235 -34.23 -0.92 -7.79
CA LEU A 235 -34.74 -2.30 -7.81
C LEU A 235 -36.21 -2.38 -8.14
N LEU A 236 -37.05 -1.44 -7.66
CA LEU A 236 -38.46 -1.34 -8.02
C LEU A 236 -38.61 -1.00 -9.51
N GLU A 237 -37.84 -0.05 -10.04
CA GLU A 237 -37.82 0.31 -11.45
C GLU A 237 -37.40 -0.89 -12.31
N GLN A 238 -36.35 -1.61 -11.99
CA GLN A 238 -35.93 -2.82 -12.68
C GLN A 238 -37.02 -3.90 -12.68
N ALA A 239 -37.67 -4.09 -11.52
CA ALA A 239 -38.78 -5.04 -11.41
C ALA A 239 -39.99 -4.64 -12.26
N PHE A 240 -40.35 -3.36 -12.32
CA PHE A 240 -41.39 -2.83 -13.16
C PHE A 240 -41.06 -3.03 -14.63
N LEU A 241 -39.86 -2.66 -15.09
CA LEU A 241 -39.41 -2.81 -16.47
C LEU A 241 -39.37 -4.27 -16.95
N SER A 242 -39.29 -5.24 -16.02
CA SER A 242 -39.40 -6.67 -16.34
C SER A 242 -40.82 -7.09 -16.76
N SER A 243 -41.82 -6.18 -16.71
CA SER A 243 -43.22 -6.42 -17.01
C SER A 243 -43.84 -7.59 -16.24
N ASN A 244 -43.37 -7.86 -15.03
CA ASN A 244 -43.85 -8.92 -14.20
C ASN A 244 -44.36 -8.38 -12.84
N ALA A 245 -45.64 -8.23 -12.70
CA ALA A 245 -46.30 -7.72 -11.49
C ALA A 245 -45.89 -8.49 -10.22
N ARG A 246 -45.62 -9.80 -10.35
CA ARG A 246 -45.12 -10.60 -9.20
C ARG A 246 -43.73 -10.15 -8.77
N GLN A 247 -42.83 -9.83 -9.71
CA GLN A 247 -41.49 -9.35 -9.37
C GLN A 247 -41.53 -7.98 -8.69
N LEU A 248 -42.41 -7.07 -9.17
CA LEU A 248 -42.63 -5.77 -8.56
C LEU A 248 -43.11 -5.93 -7.09
N GLY A 249 -44.07 -6.82 -6.85
CA GLY A 249 -44.53 -7.11 -5.47
C GLY A 249 -43.45 -7.72 -4.57
N LEU A 250 -42.59 -8.58 -5.11
CA LEU A 250 -41.45 -9.13 -4.36
C LEU A 250 -40.42 -8.06 -4.04
N ALA A 251 -40.07 -7.19 -5.01
CA ALA A 251 -39.14 -6.09 -4.80
C ALA A 251 -39.66 -5.12 -3.70
N TRP A 252 -40.96 -4.84 -3.68
CA TRP A 252 -41.57 -4.07 -2.58
C TRP A 252 -41.53 -4.80 -1.23
N ALA A 253 -41.76 -6.10 -1.22
CA ALA A 253 -41.68 -6.89 -0.01
C ALA A 253 -40.27 -6.91 0.61
N ASP A 254 -39.23 -6.75 -0.22
CA ASP A 254 -37.84 -6.67 0.20
C ASP A 254 -37.45 -5.26 0.75
N VAL A 255 -38.29 -4.25 0.56
CA VAL A 255 -38.06 -2.91 1.14
C VAL A 255 -38.14 -2.99 2.67
N PRO A 256 -37.14 -2.52 3.42
CA PRO A 256 -37.15 -2.48 4.88
C PRO A 256 -38.36 -1.69 5.41
N ARG A 257 -38.94 -2.15 6.52
CA ARG A 257 -40.16 -1.52 7.08
C ARG A 257 -40.02 -0.03 7.36
N ASN A 258 -38.83 0.39 7.84
CA ASN A 258 -38.54 1.80 8.11
C ASN A 258 -38.50 2.68 6.85
N LEU A 259 -38.29 2.10 5.67
CA LEU A 259 -38.24 2.82 4.40
C LEU A 259 -39.59 2.76 3.64
N ARG A 260 -40.50 1.84 4.01
CA ARG A 260 -41.84 1.76 3.38
C ARG A 260 -42.74 2.98 3.65
N GLU A 261 -42.34 3.82 4.59
CA GLU A 261 -43.04 5.10 4.88
C GLU A 261 -42.34 6.29 4.20
N ASP A 262 -41.26 6.06 3.43
CA ASP A 262 -40.60 7.11 2.66
C ASP A 262 -41.48 7.56 1.49
N PRO A 263 -41.82 8.86 1.38
CA PRO A 263 -42.75 9.35 0.36
C PRO A 263 -42.28 9.08 -1.08
N GLN A 264 -40.94 9.09 -1.31
CA GLN A 264 -40.42 8.84 -2.66
C GLN A 264 -40.60 7.38 -3.07
N LEU A 265 -40.30 6.44 -2.17
CA LEU A 265 -40.49 5.00 -2.43
C LEU A 265 -41.96 4.63 -2.59
N LEU A 266 -42.83 5.23 -1.74
CA LEU A 266 -44.28 5.03 -1.83
C LEU A 266 -44.82 5.55 -3.15
N GLY A 267 -44.42 6.77 -3.55
CA GLY A 267 -44.88 7.39 -4.81
C GLY A 267 -44.43 6.58 -6.03
N ASP A 268 -43.15 6.16 -6.08
CA ASP A 268 -42.65 5.35 -7.19
C ASP A 268 -43.41 4.01 -7.29
N TYR A 269 -43.57 3.30 -6.16
CA TYR A 269 -44.27 2.01 -6.16
C TYR A 269 -45.76 2.15 -6.53
N ALA A 270 -46.44 3.17 -6.01
CA ALA A 270 -47.84 3.46 -6.37
C ALA A 270 -47.99 3.81 -7.88
N GLY A 271 -47.06 4.62 -8.42
CA GLY A 271 -47.04 4.92 -9.85
C GLY A 271 -46.83 3.66 -10.70
N TYR A 272 -45.94 2.77 -10.32
CA TYR A 272 -45.71 1.49 -11.02
C TYR A 272 -46.94 0.55 -10.94
N LEU A 273 -47.68 0.57 -9.84
CA LEU A 273 -48.94 -0.18 -9.70
C LEU A 273 -50.01 0.39 -10.62
N GLN A 274 -50.15 1.72 -10.68
CA GLN A 274 -51.07 2.42 -11.58
C GLN A 274 -50.76 2.11 -13.06
N GLU A 275 -49.52 2.28 -13.48
CA GLU A 275 -49.11 1.97 -14.85
C GLU A 275 -49.29 0.49 -15.20
N GLY A 276 -49.24 -0.40 -14.20
CA GLY A 276 -49.53 -1.83 -14.30
C GLY A 276 -51.02 -2.19 -14.27
N GLY A 277 -51.95 -1.19 -14.18
CA GLY A 277 -53.41 -1.40 -14.10
C GLY A 277 -53.88 -1.97 -12.76
N GLU A 278 -53.11 -1.78 -11.67
CA GLU A 278 -53.42 -2.26 -10.31
C GLU A 278 -53.88 -1.09 -9.42
N ASP A 279 -54.76 -0.21 -9.91
CA ASP A 279 -55.21 1.04 -9.26
C ASP A 279 -55.78 0.81 -7.86
N ASN A 280 -56.54 -0.26 -7.64
CA ASN A 280 -57.08 -0.61 -6.31
C ASN A 280 -55.99 -0.86 -5.27
N LYS A 281 -54.86 -1.46 -5.67
CA LYS A 281 -53.71 -1.67 -4.75
C LYS A 281 -52.98 -0.37 -4.47
N ALA A 282 -52.80 0.46 -5.48
CA ALA A 282 -52.20 1.79 -5.37
C ALA A 282 -53.02 2.67 -4.42
N GLU A 283 -54.37 2.67 -4.56
CA GLU A 283 -55.29 3.39 -3.70
C GLU A 283 -55.19 2.95 -2.25
N GLN A 284 -55.26 1.66 -1.99
CA GLN A 284 -55.17 1.10 -0.61
C GLN A 284 -53.81 1.46 0.02
N LEU A 285 -52.73 1.44 -0.74
CA LEU A 285 -51.40 1.82 -0.28
C LEU A 285 -51.33 3.30 0.10
N LEU A 286 -51.77 4.18 -0.83
CA LEU A 286 -51.68 5.63 -0.67
C LEU A 286 -52.67 6.14 0.37
N SER A 287 -53.91 5.64 0.42
CA SER A 287 -54.89 6.01 1.47
C SER A 287 -54.38 5.68 2.86
N THR A 288 -53.74 4.48 3.03
CA THR A 288 -53.15 4.09 4.31
C THR A 288 -51.95 5.00 4.69
N ALA A 289 -51.13 5.40 3.72
CA ALA A 289 -50.01 6.27 3.94
C ALA A 289 -50.41 7.72 4.29
N LEU A 290 -51.35 8.29 3.50
CA LEU A 290 -51.90 9.63 3.69
C LEU A 290 -52.67 9.79 4.99
N ALA A 291 -53.39 8.73 5.44
CA ALA A 291 -54.03 8.72 6.76
C ALA A 291 -53.05 8.80 7.93
N LYS A 292 -51.83 8.28 7.79
CA LYS A 292 -50.79 8.40 8.81
C LYS A 292 -50.08 9.75 8.77
N ARG A 293 -49.73 10.18 7.56
CA ARG A 293 -48.98 11.42 7.35
C ARG A 293 -49.34 12.01 5.99
N TRP A 294 -49.85 13.21 6.01
CA TRP A 294 -50.14 13.94 4.76
C TRP A 294 -48.85 14.32 4.03
N ASP A 295 -48.81 14.00 2.73
CA ASP A 295 -47.77 14.41 1.81
C ASP A 295 -48.40 14.86 0.49
N ALA A 296 -48.00 16.06 0.01
CA ALA A 296 -48.63 16.67 -1.18
C ALA A 296 -48.39 15.88 -2.46
N GLY A 297 -47.14 15.31 -2.61
CA GLY A 297 -46.81 14.52 -3.77
C GLY A 297 -47.59 13.19 -3.83
N LEU A 298 -47.77 12.52 -2.68
CA LEU A 298 -48.58 11.31 -2.60
C LEU A 298 -50.07 11.61 -2.83
N GLY A 299 -50.53 12.80 -2.38
CA GLY A 299 -51.92 13.28 -2.61
C GLY A 299 -52.21 13.53 -4.09
N GLU A 300 -51.23 14.05 -4.83
CA GLU A 300 -51.34 14.24 -6.27
C GLU A 300 -51.46 12.90 -7.01
N ILE A 301 -50.59 11.93 -6.67
CA ILE A 301 -50.68 10.58 -7.27
C ILE A 301 -52.03 9.92 -6.92
N TYR A 302 -52.51 10.07 -5.68
CA TYR A 302 -53.79 9.52 -5.25
C TYR A 302 -54.98 10.07 -6.06
N GLY A 303 -54.94 11.39 -6.38
CA GLY A 303 -55.98 12.04 -7.19
C GLY A 303 -56.01 11.65 -8.67
N LEU A 304 -54.94 11.00 -9.16
CA LEU A 304 -54.83 10.53 -10.55
C LEU A 304 -55.30 9.06 -10.74
N LEU A 305 -55.62 8.35 -9.64
CA LEU A 305 -56.04 6.96 -9.69
C LEU A 305 -57.47 6.84 -10.23
N GLU A 306 -57.69 5.98 -11.22
CA GLU A 306 -58.99 5.58 -11.71
C GLU A 306 -59.49 4.38 -10.89
N THR A 307 -60.34 4.65 -9.88
CA THR A 307 -60.88 3.58 -9.03
C THR A 307 -62.34 3.26 -9.38
N ASP A 308 -62.72 2.00 -9.25
CA ASP A 308 -64.06 1.53 -9.58
C ASP A 308 -65.15 2.04 -8.61
N GLU A 309 -64.75 2.58 -7.45
CA GLU A 309 -65.65 3.23 -6.49
C GLU A 309 -65.30 4.71 -6.31
N PRO A 310 -66.15 5.66 -6.70
CA PRO A 310 -66.03 7.05 -6.33
C PRO A 310 -66.25 7.18 -4.80
N GLY A 311 -65.18 7.43 -4.05
CA GLY A 311 -65.22 7.62 -2.59
C GLY A 311 -65.86 8.94 -2.15
#